data_c3d24e6ec4db9eba4cc6223e397bcc62
#
_entry.id   c3d24e6ec4db9eba4cc6223e397bcc62
#
_cell.length_a   1.000
_cell.length_b   1.000
_cell.length_c   1.000
_cell.angle_alpha   90.00
_cell.angle_beta   90.00
_cell.angle_gamma   90.00
#
_symmetry.space_group_name_H-M   'P 1'
#
loop_
_entity.id
_entity.type
_entity.pdbx_description
1 polymer ?
#
loop_
_entity_poly.entity_id
_entity_poly.type
_entity_poly.pdbx_seq_one_letter_code
_entity_poly.pdbx_strand_id
1 'polypeptide(L)'
;MSNARATHPTRRGLLAAGGALGLGAALAACGDDKSGGSSDGGSAGGSGPWSFKDDRGTTVKLDEVPTSIVAFTGVAAALYDYGVRVKGVFGPTTTKDGKPDVQAGDMDVSAVTVLGNAWGQLNVEKYAALAPEVLITTTFDDAGTLWSVPEESKDKIAKLAPSVAVSVFDRQLTQPLQRMWELAGSLGADMKAAKTVQAKKDFEAAAERLRAAAKARPEIRVLAGSASADLFYVSGTDLSVDLEYFKALGVNFVEPPEAAKKATGGWFESLSWENVDKYPADVIIMDDRSSTIQPADITEGTWKKLPAVKAGQVIPRSPEPILSYAKCTPLLTNLAEAIEKAKKVG
;
A
#
# COMPACT_ATOMS: atom_id res chain seq x y z
N MET A 1 -51.58 12.89 -26.12
CA MET A 1 -52.49 13.00 -24.98
C MET A 1 -51.70 12.47 -23.78
N SER A 2 -51.32 13.09 -22.73
CA SER A 2 -51.54 14.35 -22.07
C SER A 2 -50.32 14.58 -21.16
N ASN A 3 -49.82 15.81 -21.13
CA ASN A 3 -48.72 16.26 -20.29
C ASN A 3 -49.12 16.27 -18.80
N ALA A 4 -48.17 15.99 -17.91
CA ALA A 4 -48.18 16.56 -16.57
C ALA A 4 -46.76 16.92 -16.13
N ARG A 5 -46.53 18.22 -15.98
CA ARG A 5 -45.33 18.88 -15.48
C ARG A 5 -45.22 18.73 -13.95
N ALA A 6 -44.03 18.47 -13.46
CA ALA A 6 -43.67 18.56 -12.06
C ALA A 6 -43.12 19.99 -11.79
N THR A 7 -43.66 20.64 -10.75
CA THR A 7 -43.25 21.95 -10.26
C THR A 7 -42.34 21.84 -9.07
N HIS A 8 -41.22 22.57 -9.12
CA HIS A 8 -40.34 22.84 -7.97
C HIS A 8 -40.92 23.94 -7.09
N PRO A 9 -40.65 23.91 -5.76
CA PRO A 9 -40.71 25.14 -4.96
C PRO A 9 -39.32 25.60 -4.52
N THR A 10 -39.13 26.90 -4.71
CA THR A 10 -37.99 27.74 -4.37
C THR A 10 -37.93 28.12 -2.89
N ARG A 11 -36.67 28.35 -2.45
CA ARG A 11 -36.33 29.00 -1.17
C ARG A 11 -36.88 30.41 -1.07
N ARG A 12 -37.36 30.82 0.13
CA ARG A 12 -37.06 32.09 0.80
C ARG A 12 -38.01 32.39 1.97
N GLY A 13 -37.37 32.79 3.10
CA GLY A 13 -37.83 33.85 3.95
C GLY A 13 -38.49 33.43 5.26
N LEU A 14 -37.87 33.72 6.40
CA LEU A 14 -38.19 34.89 7.20
C LEU A 14 -37.36 34.94 8.48
N LEU A 15 -36.76 36.10 8.66
CA LEU A 15 -36.10 36.61 9.87
C LEU A 15 -37.18 37.20 10.83
N ALA A 16 -36.84 37.21 12.08
CA ALA A 16 -37.00 38.28 13.11
C ALA A 16 -37.53 37.71 14.43
N ALA A 17 -36.87 37.94 15.46
CA ALA A 17 -36.58 39.01 16.35
C ALA A 17 -36.95 38.70 17.82
N GLY A 18 -36.05 39.09 18.71
CA GLY A 18 -36.28 39.67 20.03
C GLY A 18 -36.20 38.68 21.21
N GLY A 19 -35.33 38.84 22.17
CA GLY A 19 -34.85 39.89 22.97
C GLY A 19 -34.67 39.41 24.43
N ALA A 20 -33.50 39.67 24.96
CA ALA A 20 -33.18 40.19 26.30
C ALA A 20 -33.33 39.40 27.60
N LEU A 21 -32.19 39.22 28.26
CA LEU A 21 -31.85 39.44 29.68
C LEU A 21 -32.41 38.51 30.76
N GLY A 22 -31.47 37.91 31.54
CA GLY A 22 -31.73 37.37 32.87
C GLY A 22 -30.52 36.66 33.47
N LEU A 23 -29.74 37.38 34.28
CA LEU A 23 -28.70 36.88 35.17
C LEU A 23 -29.29 35.98 36.27
N GLY A 24 -28.61 34.90 36.61
CA GLY A 24 -28.89 34.09 37.81
C GLY A 24 -27.91 32.97 38.01
N ALA A 25 -26.97 33.14 38.91
CA ALA A 25 -26.07 32.12 39.42
C ALA A 25 -26.79 31.14 40.36
N ALA A 26 -26.43 29.86 40.34
CA ALA A 26 -25.98 29.06 41.50
C ALA A 26 -26.07 27.54 41.28
N LEU A 27 -24.94 26.89 41.40
CA LEU A 27 -24.58 25.68 42.17
C LEU A 27 -25.42 24.36 42.07
N ALA A 28 -24.66 23.37 41.67
CA ALA A 28 -24.55 22.00 42.23
C ALA A 28 -25.53 20.92 41.80
N ALA A 29 -24.89 19.88 41.40
CA ALA A 29 -25.11 18.43 41.64
C ALA A 29 -25.40 17.57 40.43
N CYS A 30 -24.43 16.67 40.21
CA CYS A 30 -24.49 15.27 39.75
C CYS A 30 -25.73 14.76 39.00
N GLY A 31 -25.49 14.25 37.82
CA GLY A 31 -26.40 13.37 37.08
C GLY A 31 -25.77 12.94 35.79
N ASP A 32 -25.35 11.69 35.72
CA ASP A 32 -24.93 10.97 34.50
C ASP A 32 -25.97 11.13 33.39
N ASP A 33 -25.48 11.44 32.18
CA ASP A 33 -25.95 10.80 30.97
C ASP A 33 -24.99 10.95 29.80
N LYS A 34 -24.62 9.81 29.24
CA LYS A 34 -23.70 9.63 28.11
C LYS A 34 -24.38 10.01 26.81
N SER A 35 -23.74 10.85 26.02
CA SER A 35 -23.62 10.68 24.56
C SER A 35 -22.71 11.79 24.00
N GLY A 36 -21.55 11.41 23.64
CA GLY A 36 -20.57 12.27 22.97
C GLY A 36 -19.57 11.40 22.26
N GLY A 37 -19.65 11.33 20.94
CA GLY A 37 -18.67 10.65 20.11
C GLY A 37 -17.29 11.25 20.33
N SER A 38 -16.40 10.49 20.91
CA SER A 38 -14.99 10.77 21.00
C SER A 38 -14.25 9.92 20.00
N SER A 39 -13.62 10.58 19.05
CA SER A 39 -12.51 10.04 18.29
C SER A 39 -11.32 9.94 19.26
N ASP A 40 -11.20 8.83 19.97
CA ASP A 40 -10.02 8.55 20.78
C ASP A 40 -8.91 7.96 19.91
N GLY A 41 -7.87 8.77 19.75
CA GLY A 41 -6.58 8.36 19.28
C GLY A 41 -5.96 7.37 20.25
N GLY A 42 -5.62 6.18 19.73
CA GLY A 42 -5.12 5.03 20.48
C GLY A 42 -3.98 5.36 21.42
N SER A 43 -4.16 4.96 22.65
CA SER A 43 -3.15 4.92 23.69
C SER A 43 -2.43 3.58 23.67
N ALA A 44 -1.13 3.59 23.83
CA ALA A 44 -0.25 2.43 23.89
C ALA A 44 -0.67 1.44 24.99
N GLY A 45 -0.71 0.13 24.67
CA GLY A 45 -0.66 -0.97 25.64
C GLY A 45 -1.85 -1.07 26.59
N GLY A 46 -3.09 -1.03 26.08
CA GLY A 46 -4.29 -1.22 26.88
C GLY A 46 -4.74 -2.68 26.93
N SER A 47 -4.81 -3.26 28.13
CA SER A 47 -5.64 -4.45 28.40
C SER A 47 -7.11 -4.06 28.22
N GLY A 48 -7.69 -4.32 27.07
CA GLY A 48 -9.08 -4.03 26.77
C GLY A 48 -9.47 -4.47 25.37
N PRO A 49 -10.79 -4.43 25.05
CA PRO A 49 -11.27 -4.91 23.75
C PRO A 49 -10.60 -4.21 22.57
N TRP A 50 -10.14 -5.00 21.63
CA TRP A 50 -9.59 -4.51 20.38
C TRP A 50 -10.64 -4.51 19.27
N SER A 51 -10.64 -3.47 18.46
CA SER A 51 -11.52 -3.40 17.30
C SER A 51 -10.84 -2.64 16.17
N PHE A 52 -10.93 -3.19 14.95
CA PHE A 52 -10.47 -2.52 13.74
C PHE A 52 -11.47 -2.71 12.61
N LYS A 53 -11.90 -1.60 12.00
CA LYS A 53 -12.72 -1.62 10.77
C LYS A 53 -11.77 -1.53 9.60
N ASP A 54 -11.72 -2.57 8.76
CA ASP A 54 -10.86 -2.65 7.60
C ASP A 54 -11.44 -1.95 6.35
N ASP A 55 -10.68 -1.96 5.26
CA ASP A 55 -11.06 -1.26 4.04
C ASP A 55 -12.15 -1.99 3.23
N ARG A 56 -12.49 -3.22 3.58
CA ARG A 56 -13.67 -3.95 3.08
C ARG A 56 -14.95 -3.53 3.80
N GLY A 57 -14.84 -2.67 4.82
CA GLY A 57 -15.94 -2.30 5.69
C GLY A 57 -16.24 -3.31 6.80
N THR A 58 -15.46 -4.40 6.91
CA THR A 58 -15.56 -5.42 7.94
C THR A 58 -14.95 -4.93 9.24
N THR A 59 -15.65 -5.09 10.36
CA THR A 59 -15.13 -4.77 11.69
C THR A 59 -14.78 -6.05 12.42
N VAL A 60 -13.49 -6.25 12.68
CA VAL A 60 -12.99 -7.31 13.57
C VAL A 60 -13.03 -6.78 15.00
N LYS A 61 -13.53 -7.62 15.93
CA LYS A 61 -13.57 -7.33 17.37
C LYS A 61 -13.00 -8.52 18.12
N LEU A 62 -12.09 -8.25 19.04
CA LEU A 62 -11.50 -9.23 19.96
C LEU A 62 -11.57 -8.69 21.38
N ASP A 63 -11.57 -9.56 22.37
CA ASP A 63 -11.64 -9.17 23.78
C ASP A 63 -10.39 -8.43 24.25
N GLU A 64 -9.25 -8.70 23.58
CA GLU A 64 -7.96 -8.06 23.86
C GLU A 64 -7.22 -7.74 22.55
N VAL A 65 -6.15 -6.93 22.63
CA VAL A 65 -5.24 -6.69 21.50
C VAL A 65 -4.61 -8.03 21.09
N PRO A 66 -4.72 -8.46 19.80
CA PRO A 66 -4.22 -9.76 19.38
C PRO A 66 -2.70 -9.87 19.51
N THR A 67 -2.26 -11.01 20.04
CA THR A 67 -0.85 -11.38 20.21
C THR A 67 -0.42 -12.49 19.26
N SER A 68 -1.38 -13.30 18.76
CA SER A 68 -1.16 -14.32 17.75
C SER A 68 -1.60 -13.83 16.38
N ILE A 69 -0.78 -12.95 15.80
CA ILE A 69 -1.00 -12.34 14.49
C ILE A 69 -0.31 -13.20 13.43
N VAL A 70 -1.03 -13.52 12.36
CA VAL A 70 -0.46 -14.06 11.12
C VAL A 70 -0.67 -13.03 10.01
N ALA A 71 0.37 -12.73 9.25
CA ALA A 71 0.28 -11.68 8.23
C ALA A 71 0.97 -12.08 6.91
N PHE A 72 0.50 -11.49 5.79
CA PHE A 72 1.25 -11.49 4.54
C PHE A 72 2.63 -10.86 4.75
N THR A 73 3.67 -11.40 4.10
CA THR A 73 5.06 -11.02 4.37
C THR A 73 5.30 -9.50 4.33
N GLY A 74 4.84 -8.80 3.29
CA GLY A 74 5.00 -7.33 3.21
C GLY A 74 4.24 -6.56 4.29
N VAL A 75 3.09 -7.09 4.74
CA VAL A 75 2.34 -6.52 5.88
C VAL A 75 3.08 -6.75 7.19
N ALA A 76 3.61 -7.97 7.39
CA ALA A 76 4.41 -8.30 8.58
C ALA A 76 5.66 -7.41 8.68
N ALA A 77 6.34 -7.18 7.55
CA ALA A 77 7.49 -6.27 7.46
C ALA A 77 7.11 -4.82 7.82
N ALA A 78 5.97 -4.33 7.33
CA ALA A 78 5.47 -3.00 7.68
C ALA A 78 5.15 -2.88 9.18
N LEU A 79 4.48 -3.88 9.75
CA LEU A 79 4.18 -3.94 11.18
C LEU A 79 5.47 -4.01 12.03
N TYR A 80 6.48 -4.77 11.55
CA TYR A 80 7.78 -4.86 12.20
C TYR A 80 8.47 -3.50 12.32
N ASP A 81 8.43 -2.66 11.28
CA ASP A 81 8.99 -1.31 11.29
C ASP A 81 8.34 -0.41 12.37
N TYR A 82 7.05 -0.61 12.61
CA TYR A 82 6.28 0.07 13.68
C TYR A 82 6.45 -0.56 15.07
N GLY A 83 7.17 -1.69 15.17
CA GLY A 83 7.42 -2.36 16.46
C GLY A 83 6.42 -3.45 16.82
N VAL A 84 5.44 -3.77 15.97
CA VAL A 84 4.53 -4.90 16.14
C VAL A 84 5.18 -6.19 15.64
N ARG A 85 5.05 -7.27 16.40
CA ARG A 85 5.59 -8.59 16.05
C ARG A 85 4.46 -9.54 15.68
N VAL A 86 4.68 -10.33 14.63
CA VAL A 86 3.75 -11.38 14.19
C VAL A 86 4.31 -12.75 14.54
N LYS A 87 3.47 -13.76 14.71
CA LYS A 87 3.88 -15.15 14.97
C LYS A 87 4.13 -15.96 13.69
N GLY A 88 3.38 -15.63 12.63
CA GLY A 88 3.50 -16.35 11.37
C GLY A 88 3.37 -15.43 10.18
N VAL A 89 3.98 -15.84 9.06
CA VAL A 89 3.95 -15.13 7.79
C VAL A 89 3.65 -16.08 6.64
N PHE A 90 3.07 -15.54 5.57
CA PHE A 90 2.83 -16.24 4.31
C PHE A 90 3.10 -15.30 3.13
N GLY A 91 3.53 -15.89 2.00
CA GLY A 91 4.03 -15.14 0.85
C GLY A 91 5.56 -15.13 0.78
N PRO A 92 6.18 -14.49 -0.21
CA PRO A 92 7.63 -14.46 -0.37
C PRO A 92 8.32 -13.92 0.87
N THR A 93 9.06 -14.76 1.56
CA THR A 93 9.75 -14.45 2.83
C THR A 93 11.25 -14.64 2.73
N THR A 94 11.66 -15.71 2.04
CA THR A 94 13.07 -16.02 1.80
C THR A 94 13.29 -16.38 0.34
N THR A 95 14.44 -15.98 -0.19
CA THR A 95 14.90 -16.35 -1.53
C THR A 95 15.35 -17.82 -1.60
N LYS A 96 15.64 -18.34 -2.79
CA LYS A 96 16.08 -19.73 -3.00
C LYS A 96 17.40 -20.07 -2.29
N ASP A 97 18.25 -19.07 -2.07
CA ASP A 97 19.53 -19.20 -1.33
C ASP A 97 19.37 -18.94 0.17
N GLY A 98 18.14 -18.84 0.68
CA GLY A 98 17.82 -18.75 2.10
C GLY A 98 17.98 -17.37 2.73
N LYS A 99 18.25 -16.33 1.92
CA LYS A 99 18.30 -14.95 2.40
C LYS A 99 16.88 -14.37 2.54
N PRO A 100 16.69 -13.33 3.36
CA PRO A 100 15.42 -12.61 3.37
C PRO A 100 15.04 -12.11 1.97
N ASP A 101 13.79 -12.30 1.59
CA ASP A 101 13.23 -11.71 0.37
C ASP A 101 13.08 -10.19 0.54
N VAL A 102 13.10 -9.44 -0.56
CA VAL A 102 12.89 -7.98 -0.56
C VAL A 102 11.58 -7.60 0.15
N GLN A 103 10.53 -8.43 0.04
CA GLN A 103 9.25 -8.22 0.72
C GLN A 103 9.29 -8.45 2.23
N ALA A 104 10.31 -9.12 2.75
CA ALA A 104 10.52 -9.29 4.20
C ALA A 104 11.12 -8.03 4.86
N GLY A 105 11.69 -7.11 4.09
CA GLY A 105 12.30 -5.88 4.59
C GLY A 105 13.35 -6.15 5.66
N ASP A 106 13.23 -5.45 6.80
CA ASP A 106 14.13 -5.64 7.96
C ASP A 106 13.59 -6.64 8.98
N MET A 107 12.49 -7.34 8.68
CA MET A 107 11.91 -8.32 9.58
C MET A 107 12.90 -9.48 9.80
N ASP A 108 13.08 -9.87 11.06
CA ASP A 108 13.82 -11.09 11.41
C ASP A 108 13.01 -12.33 11.00
N VAL A 109 13.29 -12.86 9.81
CA VAL A 109 12.58 -14.02 9.26
C VAL A 109 12.82 -15.31 10.08
N SER A 110 13.86 -15.37 10.92
CA SER A 110 14.12 -16.49 11.80
C SER A 110 13.24 -16.52 13.04
N ALA A 111 12.64 -15.36 13.38
CA ALA A 111 11.77 -15.21 14.54
C ALA A 111 10.29 -15.49 14.26
N VAL A 112 9.92 -15.84 13.02
CA VAL A 112 8.53 -16.07 12.60
C VAL A 112 8.35 -17.46 11.99
N THR A 113 7.15 -18.01 12.09
CA THR A 113 6.80 -19.27 11.41
C THR A 113 6.40 -18.98 9.97
N VAL A 114 7.16 -19.50 8.99
CA VAL A 114 6.82 -19.38 7.58
C VAL A 114 5.78 -20.45 7.21
N LEU A 115 4.59 -19.99 6.84
CA LEU A 115 3.45 -20.85 6.50
C LEU A 115 3.39 -21.17 5.00
N GLY A 116 4.10 -20.43 4.18
CA GLY A 116 4.26 -20.60 2.74
C GLY A 116 5.19 -19.51 2.23
N ASN A 117 6.05 -19.84 1.25
CA ASN A 117 7.11 -18.94 0.77
C ASN A 117 6.89 -18.47 -0.68
N ALA A 118 5.65 -18.47 -1.14
CA ALA A 118 5.25 -17.95 -2.44
C ALA A 118 3.82 -17.41 -2.38
N TRP A 119 3.44 -16.61 -3.37
CA TRP A 119 2.06 -16.15 -3.50
C TRP A 119 1.08 -17.31 -3.61
N GLY A 120 -0.05 -17.21 -2.92
CA GLY A 120 -1.08 -18.25 -2.91
C GLY A 120 -0.68 -19.50 -2.12
N GLN A 121 0.38 -19.47 -1.35
CA GLN A 121 0.79 -20.57 -0.47
C GLN A 121 0.54 -20.21 1.00
N LEU A 122 -0.30 -21.02 1.65
CA LEU A 122 -0.51 -20.98 3.09
C LEU A 122 -0.82 -22.39 3.60
N ASN A 123 0.06 -22.96 4.43
CA ASN A 123 -0.16 -24.24 5.08
C ASN A 123 -1.17 -24.11 6.22
N VAL A 124 -2.38 -24.62 6.01
CA VAL A 124 -3.51 -24.48 6.95
C VAL A 124 -3.24 -25.21 8.27
N GLU A 125 -2.51 -26.31 8.28
CA GLU A 125 -2.19 -27.06 9.51
C GLU A 125 -1.21 -26.28 10.38
N LYS A 126 -0.16 -25.72 9.80
CA LYS A 126 0.76 -24.83 10.51
C LYS A 126 0.04 -23.56 10.99
N TYR A 127 -0.88 -23.01 10.17
CA TYR A 127 -1.68 -21.85 10.55
C TYR A 127 -2.54 -22.16 11.79
N ALA A 128 -3.26 -23.28 11.78
CA ALA A 128 -4.06 -23.72 12.93
C ALA A 128 -3.22 -23.92 14.20
N ALA A 129 -2.01 -24.51 14.04
CA ALA A 129 -1.09 -24.76 15.16
C ALA A 129 -0.59 -23.48 15.86
N LEU A 130 -0.60 -22.33 15.16
CA LEU A 130 -0.27 -21.03 15.75
C LEU A 130 -1.42 -20.46 16.60
N ALA A 131 -2.61 -21.09 16.60
CA ALA A 131 -3.81 -20.56 17.21
C ALA A 131 -4.00 -19.06 16.88
N PRO A 132 -4.16 -18.69 15.60
CA PRO A 132 -4.19 -17.30 15.18
C PRO A 132 -5.43 -16.59 15.74
N GLU A 133 -5.25 -15.34 16.20
CA GLU A 133 -6.35 -14.46 16.64
C GLU A 133 -6.80 -13.54 15.51
N VAL A 134 -5.89 -13.22 14.56
CA VAL A 134 -6.20 -12.41 13.38
C VAL A 134 -5.23 -12.74 12.25
N LEU A 135 -5.76 -12.77 11.01
CA LEU A 135 -4.98 -12.78 9.78
C LEU A 135 -4.98 -11.38 9.16
N ILE A 136 -3.82 -10.86 8.78
CA ILE A 136 -3.70 -9.52 8.19
C ILE A 136 -3.05 -9.61 6.82
N THR A 137 -3.70 -9.01 5.81
CA THR A 137 -3.18 -8.96 4.44
C THR A 137 -3.62 -7.67 3.73
N THR A 138 -3.42 -7.59 2.42
CA THR A 138 -3.90 -6.50 1.56
C THR A 138 -4.99 -7.00 0.62
N THR A 139 -5.63 -6.09 -0.12
CA THR A 139 -6.49 -6.40 -1.27
C THR A 139 -6.03 -5.60 -2.49
N PHE A 140 -6.07 -6.22 -3.67
CA PHE A 140 -5.68 -5.64 -4.96
C PHE A 140 -6.86 -5.55 -5.94
N ASP A 141 -8.09 -5.67 -5.44
CA ASP A 141 -9.32 -5.58 -6.22
C ASP A 141 -10.45 -4.91 -5.41
N ASP A 142 -11.53 -4.55 -6.08
CA ASP A 142 -12.73 -3.97 -5.48
C ASP A 142 -13.61 -5.01 -4.77
N ALA A 143 -13.42 -6.28 -5.07
CA ALA A 143 -14.13 -7.39 -4.42
C ALA A 143 -13.63 -7.64 -2.98
N GLY A 144 -12.46 -7.08 -2.61
CA GLY A 144 -11.85 -7.29 -1.30
C GLY A 144 -11.26 -8.69 -1.13
N THR A 145 -10.80 -9.30 -2.22
CA THR A 145 -10.10 -10.59 -2.21
C THR A 145 -8.83 -10.49 -1.37
N LEU A 146 -8.69 -11.38 -0.41
CA LEU A 146 -7.52 -11.42 0.48
C LEU A 146 -6.26 -11.83 -0.29
N TRP A 147 -5.31 -10.92 -0.40
CA TRP A 147 -4.09 -11.15 -1.16
C TRP A 147 -3.29 -12.34 -0.63
N SER A 148 -2.85 -13.19 -1.55
CA SER A 148 -2.03 -14.39 -1.26
C SER A 148 -2.69 -15.46 -0.38
N VAL A 149 -3.97 -15.34 -0.04
CA VAL A 149 -4.74 -16.39 0.63
C VAL A 149 -5.24 -17.37 -0.43
N PRO A 150 -4.91 -18.70 -0.31
CA PRO A 150 -5.33 -19.67 -1.31
C PRO A 150 -6.85 -19.81 -1.37
N GLU A 151 -7.43 -19.70 -2.56
CA GLU A 151 -8.88 -19.76 -2.77
C GLU A 151 -9.49 -21.07 -2.25
N GLU A 152 -8.82 -22.19 -2.48
CA GLU A 152 -9.25 -23.53 -2.03
C GLU A 152 -9.24 -23.70 -0.50
N SER A 153 -8.55 -22.84 0.22
CA SER A 153 -8.40 -22.91 1.68
C SER A 153 -9.05 -21.75 2.42
N LYS A 154 -9.56 -20.73 1.72
CA LYS A 154 -10.06 -19.50 2.31
C LYS A 154 -11.11 -19.72 3.41
N ASP A 155 -12.05 -20.64 3.20
CA ASP A 155 -13.11 -20.92 4.17
C ASP A 155 -12.58 -21.62 5.44
N LYS A 156 -11.56 -22.46 5.32
CA LYS A 156 -10.89 -23.10 6.46
C LYS A 156 -10.11 -22.06 7.25
N ILE A 157 -9.38 -21.17 6.55
CA ILE A 157 -8.62 -20.08 7.15
C ILE A 157 -9.55 -19.11 7.88
N ALA A 158 -10.65 -18.69 7.26
CA ALA A 158 -11.63 -17.79 7.86
C ALA A 158 -12.35 -18.36 9.11
N LYS A 159 -12.47 -19.69 9.21
CA LYS A 159 -13.03 -20.35 10.40
C LYS A 159 -12.06 -20.36 11.59
N LEU A 160 -10.75 -20.25 11.35
CA LEU A 160 -9.72 -20.29 12.38
C LEU A 160 -9.51 -18.91 13.02
N ALA A 161 -9.55 -17.83 12.23
CA ALA A 161 -9.45 -16.47 12.71
C ALA A 161 -10.10 -15.47 11.75
N PRO A 162 -10.61 -14.34 12.26
CA PRO A 162 -11.05 -13.23 11.43
C PRO A 162 -9.88 -12.63 10.67
N SER A 163 -10.18 -11.92 9.58
CA SER A 163 -9.16 -11.24 8.78
C SER A 163 -9.35 -9.73 8.74
N VAL A 164 -8.23 -9.00 8.69
CA VAL A 164 -8.15 -7.57 8.41
C VAL A 164 -7.41 -7.38 7.10
N ALA A 165 -7.93 -6.53 6.23
CA ALA A 165 -7.30 -6.21 4.96
C ALA A 165 -7.15 -4.69 4.76
N VAL A 166 -5.98 -4.27 4.28
CA VAL A 166 -5.70 -2.91 3.82
C VAL A 166 -5.77 -2.90 2.30
N SER A 167 -6.63 -2.04 1.73
CA SER A 167 -6.78 -1.94 0.28
C SER A 167 -5.64 -1.14 -0.34
N VAL A 168 -5.06 -1.70 -1.40
CA VAL A 168 -4.09 -1.04 -2.28
C VAL A 168 -4.63 -0.86 -3.70
N PHE A 169 -5.90 -1.18 -3.92
CA PHE A 169 -6.56 -1.06 -5.21
C PHE A 169 -7.15 0.34 -5.40
N ASP A 170 -6.91 0.94 -6.57
CA ASP A 170 -7.43 2.28 -6.95
C ASP A 170 -7.20 3.33 -5.85
N ARG A 171 -5.94 3.42 -5.39
CA ARG A 171 -5.55 4.30 -4.29
C ARG A 171 -4.14 4.84 -4.49
N GLN A 172 -3.92 6.07 -4.05
CA GLN A 172 -2.56 6.61 -3.93
C GLN A 172 -1.86 6.06 -2.69
N LEU A 173 -0.55 5.88 -2.76
CA LEU A 173 0.30 5.26 -1.73
C LEU A 173 0.08 5.83 -0.32
N THR A 174 -0.24 7.11 -0.21
CA THR A 174 -0.48 7.76 1.10
C THR A 174 -1.67 7.20 1.85
N GLN A 175 -2.68 6.68 1.15
CA GLN A 175 -3.89 6.13 1.77
C GLN A 175 -3.59 4.78 2.47
N PRO A 176 -3.05 3.73 1.78
CA PRO A 176 -2.71 2.48 2.46
C PRO A 176 -1.59 2.66 3.51
N LEU A 177 -0.67 3.61 3.33
CA LEU A 177 0.31 3.96 4.38
C LEU A 177 -0.37 4.48 5.65
N GLN A 178 -1.33 5.38 5.52
CA GLN A 178 -2.09 5.89 6.66
C GLN A 178 -2.91 4.78 7.32
N ARG A 179 -3.53 3.89 6.53
CA ARG A 179 -4.28 2.75 7.06
C ARG A 179 -3.39 1.76 7.82
N MET A 180 -2.18 1.49 7.31
CA MET A 180 -1.21 0.64 8.00
C MET A 180 -0.69 1.29 9.30
N TRP A 181 -0.47 2.62 9.29
CA TRP A 181 -0.16 3.40 10.47
C TRP A 181 -1.25 3.26 11.56
N GLU A 182 -2.52 3.43 11.19
CA GLU A 182 -3.66 3.28 12.11
C GLU A 182 -3.76 1.86 12.65
N LEU A 183 -3.61 0.85 11.79
CA LEU A 183 -3.63 -0.56 12.20
C LEU A 183 -2.49 -0.86 13.19
N ALA A 184 -1.25 -0.43 12.88
CA ALA A 184 -0.11 -0.63 13.78
C ALA A 184 -0.34 0.03 15.15
N GLY A 185 -0.87 1.26 15.16
CA GLY A 185 -1.25 1.96 16.41
C GLY A 185 -2.30 1.20 17.21
N SER A 186 -3.34 0.66 16.54
CA SER A 186 -4.37 -0.15 17.19
C SER A 186 -3.82 -1.46 17.79
N LEU A 187 -2.74 -1.99 17.22
CA LEU A 187 -2.02 -3.17 17.68
C LEU A 187 -0.98 -2.87 18.76
N GLY A 188 -0.97 -1.65 19.29
CA GLY A 188 -0.11 -1.26 20.41
C GLY A 188 1.26 -0.67 20.02
N ALA A 189 1.48 -0.36 18.75
CA ALA A 189 2.70 0.34 18.33
C ALA A 189 2.77 1.75 18.94
N ASP A 190 3.96 2.17 19.37
CA ASP A 190 4.19 3.54 19.80
C ASP A 190 4.32 4.47 18.58
N MET A 191 3.20 5.03 18.17
CA MET A 191 3.12 5.94 17.02
C MET A 191 3.75 7.32 17.32
N LYS A 192 4.12 7.59 18.58
CA LYS A 192 4.82 8.82 19.00
C LYS A 192 6.32 8.61 19.17
N ALA A 193 6.82 7.38 19.03
CA ALA A 193 8.24 7.09 19.05
C ALA A 193 9.01 7.97 18.05
N ALA A 194 10.15 8.53 18.46
CA ALA A 194 10.90 9.48 17.65
C ALA A 194 11.23 8.94 16.24
N LYS A 195 11.64 7.66 16.14
CA LYS A 195 11.91 7.00 14.85
C LYS A 195 10.68 6.94 13.94
N THR A 196 9.51 6.65 14.52
CA THR A 196 8.25 6.49 13.79
C THR A 196 7.78 7.84 13.23
N VAL A 197 7.82 8.88 14.08
CA VAL A 197 7.49 10.26 13.67
C VAL A 197 8.49 10.78 12.64
N GLN A 198 9.79 10.48 12.82
CA GLN A 198 10.82 10.92 11.87
C GLN A 198 10.64 10.25 10.51
N ALA A 199 10.37 8.94 10.45
CA ALA A 199 10.14 8.23 9.18
C ALA A 199 8.98 8.85 8.37
N LYS A 200 7.91 9.30 9.03
CA LYS A 200 6.81 10.02 8.35
C LYS A 200 7.26 11.36 7.78
N LYS A 201 8.04 12.15 8.54
CA LYS A 201 8.60 13.42 8.07
C LYS A 201 9.57 13.22 6.90
N ASP A 202 10.39 12.18 6.96
CA ASP A 202 11.34 11.85 5.89
C ASP A 202 10.60 11.46 4.60
N PHE A 203 9.49 10.72 4.71
CA PHE A 203 8.64 10.40 3.58
C PHE A 203 8.01 11.66 2.96
N GLU A 204 7.49 12.56 3.79
CA GLU A 204 6.92 13.83 3.33
C GLU A 204 7.97 14.70 2.63
N ALA A 205 9.18 14.78 3.18
CA ALA A 205 10.31 15.49 2.57
C ALA A 205 10.75 14.85 1.24
N ALA A 206 10.79 13.52 1.16
CA ALA A 206 11.10 12.79 -0.06
C ALA A 206 10.05 13.01 -1.16
N ALA A 207 8.77 13.09 -0.78
CA ALA A 207 7.69 13.41 -1.71
C ALA A 207 7.84 14.83 -2.29
N GLU A 208 8.16 15.82 -1.46
CA GLU A 208 8.43 17.18 -1.95
C GLU A 208 9.67 17.23 -2.86
N ARG A 209 10.73 16.47 -2.53
CA ARG A 209 11.91 16.37 -3.41
C ARG A 209 11.54 15.78 -4.76
N LEU A 210 10.76 14.69 -4.79
CA LEU A 210 10.34 14.07 -6.06
C LEU A 210 9.47 15.04 -6.89
N ARG A 211 8.55 15.76 -6.24
CA ARG A 211 7.74 16.80 -6.91
C ARG A 211 8.62 17.90 -7.52
N ALA A 212 9.62 18.35 -6.77
CA ALA A 212 10.56 19.37 -7.25
C ALA A 212 11.41 18.86 -8.42
N ALA A 213 11.92 17.62 -8.36
CA ALA A 213 12.69 16.98 -9.43
C ALA A 213 11.87 16.83 -10.71
N ALA A 214 10.64 16.31 -10.60
CA ALA A 214 9.73 16.16 -11.74
C ALA A 214 9.38 17.51 -12.38
N LYS A 215 9.12 18.52 -11.57
CA LYS A 215 8.85 19.90 -12.04
C LYS A 215 10.07 20.53 -12.74
N ALA A 216 11.27 20.27 -12.24
CA ALA A 216 12.51 20.81 -12.80
C ALA A 216 12.92 20.11 -14.10
N ARG A 217 12.50 18.85 -14.29
CA ARG A 217 12.90 18.01 -15.42
C ARG A 217 11.68 17.35 -16.10
N PRO A 218 10.70 18.15 -16.59
CA PRO A 218 9.47 17.63 -17.18
C PRO A 218 9.69 16.84 -18.48
N GLU A 219 10.86 17.03 -19.13
CA GLU A 219 11.25 16.31 -20.34
C GLU A 219 11.71 14.86 -20.07
N ILE A 220 12.05 14.52 -18.84
CA ILE A 220 12.51 13.16 -18.48
C ILE A 220 11.31 12.23 -18.39
N ARG A 221 11.30 11.21 -19.24
CA ARG A 221 10.25 10.20 -19.30
C ARG A 221 10.67 8.97 -18.51
N VAL A 222 9.76 8.49 -17.67
CA VAL A 222 9.96 7.31 -16.81
C VAL A 222 9.07 6.17 -17.31
N LEU A 223 9.61 4.96 -17.40
CA LEU A 223 8.86 3.75 -17.70
C LEU A 223 8.98 2.80 -16.51
N ALA A 224 7.85 2.23 -16.10
CA ALA A 224 7.82 1.18 -15.09
C ALA A 224 7.65 -0.18 -15.75
N GLY A 225 8.47 -1.16 -15.37
CA GLY A 225 8.40 -2.47 -16.00
C GLY A 225 8.83 -3.62 -15.10
N SER A 226 8.55 -4.83 -15.56
CA SER A 226 9.07 -6.08 -15.01
C SER A 226 9.42 -7.04 -16.14
N ALA A 227 10.16 -8.11 -15.82
CA ALA A 227 10.67 -9.04 -16.82
C ALA A 227 10.48 -10.49 -16.41
N SER A 228 10.15 -11.32 -17.40
CA SER A 228 10.24 -12.78 -17.35
C SER A 228 11.18 -13.29 -18.44
N ALA A 229 11.40 -14.60 -18.50
CA ALA A 229 12.24 -15.20 -19.54
C ALA A 229 11.75 -14.85 -20.97
N ASP A 230 10.44 -14.78 -21.15
CA ASP A 230 9.84 -14.67 -22.50
C ASP A 230 9.33 -13.26 -22.81
N LEU A 231 9.00 -12.47 -21.78
CA LEU A 231 8.27 -11.21 -21.93
C LEU A 231 8.83 -10.09 -21.05
N PHE A 232 8.67 -8.87 -21.56
CA PHE A 232 8.79 -7.63 -20.82
C PHE A 232 7.39 -7.04 -20.58
N TYR A 233 7.12 -6.61 -19.36
CA TYR A 233 5.83 -6.06 -18.96
C TYR A 233 5.96 -4.57 -18.69
N VAL A 234 5.17 -3.76 -19.39
CA VAL A 234 5.12 -2.31 -19.16
C VAL A 234 3.92 -1.99 -18.30
N SER A 235 4.15 -1.50 -17.10
CA SER A 235 3.10 -1.20 -16.12
C SER A 235 2.26 0.01 -16.53
N GLY A 236 0.93 -0.09 -16.32
CA GLY A 236 0.07 1.07 -16.22
C GLY A 236 0.24 1.75 -14.85
N THR A 237 -0.11 3.02 -14.76
CA THR A 237 0.02 3.77 -13.49
C THR A 237 -1.22 3.67 -12.63
N ASP A 238 -2.41 3.54 -13.21
CA ASP A 238 -3.70 3.80 -12.55
C ASP A 238 -4.06 2.79 -11.44
N LEU A 239 -3.55 1.55 -11.50
CA LEU A 239 -3.83 0.51 -10.50
C LEU A 239 -2.68 0.28 -9.50
N SER A 240 -1.52 0.91 -9.73
CA SER A 240 -0.32 0.74 -8.90
C SER A 240 -0.20 1.91 -7.94
N VAL A 241 -0.37 1.67 -6.65
CA VAL A 241 -0.39 2.71 -5.59
C VAL A 241 0.82 3.64 -5.60
N ASP A 242 2.01 3.10 -5.89
CA ASP A 242 3.25 3.85 -6.00
C ASP A 242 3.29 4.70 -7.27
N LEU A 243 2.97 4.10 -8.42
CA LEU A 243 3.01 4.80 -9.71
C LEU A 243 1.96 5.90 -9.79
N GLU A 244 0.74 5.64 -9.31
CA GLU A 244 -0.31 6.65 -9.23
C GLU A 244 0.12 7.82 -8.35
N TYR A 245 0.74 7.55 -7.21
CA TYR A 245 1.25 8.59 -6.34
C TYR A 245 2.42 9.37 -6.99
N PHE A 246 3.36 8.69 -7.63
CA PHE A 246 4.47 9.37 -8.34
C PHE A 246 3.95 10.22 -9.51
N LYS A 247 2.95 9.74 -10.25
CA LYS A 247 2.25 10.52 -11.29
C LYS A 247 1.58 11.77 -10.71
N ALA A 248 0.91 11.64 -9.56
CA ALA A 248 0.31 12.78 -8.85
C ALA A 248 1.36 13.79 -8.33
N LEU A 249 2.61 13.35 -8.10
CA LEU A 249 3.74 14.23 -7.79
C LEU A 249 4.37 14.89 -9.04
N GLY A 250 3.87 14.56 -10.23
CA GLY A 250 4.30 15.18 -11.50
C GLY A 250 5.31 14.39 -12.31
N VAL A 251 5.61 13.12 -11.95
CA VAL A 251 6.50 12.26 -12.74
C VAL A 251 5.87 12.00 -14.11
N ASN A 252 6.64 12.21 -15.17
CA ASN A 252 6.21 12.02 -16.55
C ASN A 252 6.39 10.56 -16.98
N PHE A 253 5.33 9.76 -16.76
CA PHE A 253 5.33 8.34 -17.13
C PHE A 253 5.04 8.12 -18.62
N VAL A 254 5.75 7.16 -19.19
CA VAL A 254 5.39 6.52 -20.48
C VAL A 254 4.54 5.29 -20.14
N GLU A 255 3.31 5.28 -20.64
CA GLU A 255 2.32 4.26 -20.30
C GLU A 255 1.78 3.57 -21.56
N PRO A 256 1.45 2.27 -21.48
CA PRO A 256 0.68 1.62 -22.54
C PRO A 256 -0.76 2.19 -22.58
N PRO A 257 -1.36 2.30 -23.79
CA PRO A 257 -2.75 2.71 -23.89
C PRO A 257 -3.69 1.66 -23.25
N GLU A 258 -4.88 2.09 -22.79
CA GLU A 258 -5.85 1.24 -22.13
C GLU A 258 -6.20 -0.04 -22.90
N ALA A 259 -6.34 0.05 -24.22
CA ALA A 259 -6.62 -1.10 -25.08
C ALA A 259 -5.51 -2.18 -25.00
N ALA A 260 -4.25 -1.79 -24.81
CA ALA A 260 -3.13 -2.71 -24.71
C ALA A 260 -3.05 -3.40 -23.33
N LYS A 261 -3.56 -2.76 -22.28
CA LYS A 261 -3.63 -3.30 -20.91
C LYS A 261 -4.86 -4.19 -20.66
N LYS A 262 -5.84 -4.20 -21.57
CA LYS A 262 -7.14 -4.86 -21.37
C LYS A 262 -7.02 -6.34 -21.00
N ALA A 263 -6.09 -7.08 -21.61
CA ALA A 263 -5.88 -8.51 -21.35
C ALA A 263 -5.42 -8.81 -19.91
N THR A 264 -4.86 -7.83 -19.22
CA THR A 264 -4.35 -7.94 -17.86
C THR A 264 -5.20 -7.17 -16.84
N GLY A 265 -6.44 -6.82 -17.20
CA GLY A 265 -7.33 -6.07 -16.32
C GLY A 265 -6.87 -4.62 -16.05
N GLY A 266 -6.04 -4.06 -16.92
CA GLY A 266 -5.54 -2.66 -16.77
C GLY A 266 -4.14 -2.55 -16.15
N TRP A 267 -3.53 -3.64 -15.68
CA TRP A 267 -2.28 -3.59 -14.94
C TRP A 267 -1.05 -3.32 -15.81
N PHE A 268 -0.93 -3.99 -16.97
CA PHE A 268 0.26 -3.87 -17.82
C PHE A 268 0.01 -4.33 -19.26
N GLU A 269 0.89 -3.95 -20.16
CA GLU A 269 1.02 -4.55 -21.48
C GLU A 269 2.19 -5.54 -21.50
N SER A 270 1.96 -6.73 -22.07
CA SER A 270 3.01 -7.73 -22.30
C SER A 270 3.64 -7.51 -23.66
N LEU A 271 4.95 -7.34 -23.71
CA LEU A 271 5.75 -7.19 -24.93
C LEU A 271 6.67 -8.38 -25.10
N SER A 272 6.84 -8.86 -26.34
CA SER A 272 7.98 -9.73 -26.66
C SER A 272 9.27 -8.93 -26.58
N TRP A 273 10.39 -9.60 -26.35
CA TRP A 273 11.70 -8.95 -26.24
C TRP A 273 12.12 -8.20 -27.51
N GLU A 274 11.60 -8.59 -28.69
CA GLU A 274 11.82 -7.85 -29.96
C GLU A 274 11.16 -6.47 -29.95
N ASN A 275 10.09 -6.28 -29.17
CA ASN A 275 9.31 -5.06 -29.11
C ASN A 275 9.55 -4.24 -27.81
N VAL A 276 10.60 -4.55 -27.05
CA VAL A 276 10.91 -3.89 -25.78
C VAL A 276 11.16 -2.38 -25.91
N ASP A 277 11.50 -1.91 -27.09
CA ASP A 277 11.74 -0.50 -27.46
C ASP A 277 10.48 0.27 -27.86
N LYS A 278 9.29 -0.36 -27.81
CA LYS A 278 8.01 0.26 -28.18
C LYS A 278 7.73 1.56 -27.43
N TYR A 279 8.18 1.64 -26.19
CA TYR A 279 7.95 2.77 -25.30
C TYR A 279 9.30 3.42 -24.91
N PRO A 280 9.79 4.39 -25.67
CA PRO A 280 11.06 5.04 -25.37
C PRO A 280 10.97 5.87 -24.10
N ALA A 281 11.89 5.64 -23.17
CA ALA A 281 12.00 6.31 -21.88
C ALA A 281 13.43 6.72 -21.57
N ASP A 282 13.58 7.69 -20.69
CA ASP A 282 14.88 8.16 -20.23
C ASP A 282 15.35 7.43 -18.98
N VAL A 283 14.40 7.06 -18.10
CA VAL A 283 14.63 6.27 -16.89
C VAL A 283 13.68 5.06 -16.90
N ILE A 284 14.19 3.89 -16.54
CA ILE A 284 13.39 2.68 -16.36
C ILE A 284 13.43 2.29 -14.90
N ILE A 285 12.25 2.13 -14.27
CA ILE A 285 12.13 1.59 -12.93
C ILE A 285 11.67 0.14 -13.01
N MET A 286 12.47 -0.80 -12.50
CA MET A 286 12.30 -2.24 -12.71
C MET A 286 11.89 -2.94 -11.42
N ASP A 287 10.93 -3.85 -11.56
CA ASP A 287 10.47 -4.74 -10.51
C ASP A 287 11.64 -5.49 -9.86
N ASP A 288 11.84 -5.31 -8.56
CA ASP A 288 12.94 -5.87 -7.76
C ASP A 288 12.56 -7.16 -7.02
N ARG A 289 11.33 -7.68 -7.21
CA ARG A 289 10.90 -8.92 -6.56
C ARG A 289 11.71 -10.12 -7.06
N SER A 290 12.00 -11.04 -6.15
CA SER A 290 12.79 -12.26 -6.44
C SER A 290 12.17 -13.21 -7.47
N SER A 291 10.88 -13.02 -7.79
CA SER A 291 10.14 -13.78 -8.81
C SER A 291 10.34 -13.27 -10.22
N THR A 292 10.93 -12.10 -10.42
CA THR A 292 11.18 -11.47 -11.73
C THR A 292 12.65 -11.56 -12.10
N ILE A 293 12.95 -11.43 -13.41
CA ILE A 293 14.34 -11.36 -13.87
C ILE A 293 14.86 -9.97 -13.59
N GLN A 294 15.98 -9.90 -12.89
CA GLN A 294 16.60 -8.63 -12.56
C GLN A 294 17.35 -8.04 -13.76
N PRO A 295 17.48 -6.70 -13.86
CA PRO A 295 18.10 -6.04 -15.02
C PRO A 295 19.49 -6.56 -15.40
N ALA A 296 20.29 -6.98 -14.41
CA ALA A 296 21.63 -7.54 -14.60
C ALA A 296 21.62 -8.93 -15.29
N ASP A 297 20.52 -9.67 -15.11
CA ASP A 297 20.37 -11.05 -15.61
C ASP A 297 19.64 -11.10 -16.95
N ILE A 298 19.15 -9.94 -17.47
CA ILE A 298 18.52 -9.87 -18.78
C ILE A 298 19.56 -10.02 -19.87
N THR A 299 19.48 -11.09 -20.66
CA THR A 299 20.46 -11.45 -21.70
C THR A 299 20.12 -10.88 -23.08
N GLU A 300 18.87 -10.48 -23.30
CA GLU A 300 18.33 -10.05 -24.60
C GLU A 300 19.06 -8.84 -25.16
N GLY A 301 19.51 -8.98 -26.42
CA GLY A 301 20.26 -7.93 -27.10
C GLY A 301 19.46 -6.66 -27.34
N THR A 302 18.14 -6.77 -27.48
CA THR A 302 17.19 -5.65 -27.65
C THR A 302 17.12 -4.81 -26.37
N TRP A 303 17.05 -5.44 -25.18
CA TRP A 303 17.14 -4.75 -23.89
C TRP A 303 18.44 -3.96 -23.75
N LYS A 304 19.58 -4.59 -24.04
CA LYS A 304 20.91 -3.97 -23.93
C LYS A 304 21.10 -2.79 -24.89
N LYS A 305 20.27 -2.68 -25.94
CA LYS A 305 20.30 -1.57 -26.89
C LYS A 305 19.46 -0.38 -26.47
N LEU A 306 18.56 -0.53 -25.50
CA LEU A 306 17.73 0.58 -25.02
C LEU A 306 18.60 1.75 -24.56
N PRO A 307 18.28 2.99 -24.96
CA PRO A 307 19.07 4.16 -24.58
C PRO A 307 19.21 4.35 -23.07
N ALA A 308 18.13 4.16 -22.31
CA ALA A 308 18.14 4.23 -20.84
C ALA A 308 19.07 3.17 -20.21
N VAL A 309 19.07 1.93 -20.74
CA VAL A 309 19.94 0.85 -20.26
C VAL A 309 21.41 1.17 -20.55
N LYS A 310 21.74 1.62 -21.76
CA LYS A 310 23.09 2.06 -22.12
C LYS A 310 23.59 3.24 -21.28
N ALA A 311 22.68 4.11 -20.86
CA ALA A 311 23.01 5.26 -20.01
C ALA A 311 23.12 4.89 -18.52
N GLY A 312 22.83 3.63 -18.13
CA GLY A 312 22.81 3.21 -16.73
C GLY A 312 21.65 3.82 -15.94
N GLN A 313 20.55 4.18 -16.61
CA GLN A 313 19.39 4.84 -16.04
C GLN A 313 18.25 3.83 -15.74
N VAL A 314 18.63 2.73 -15.13
CA VAL A 314 17.72 1.68 -14.66
C VAL A 314 17.85 1.59 -13.14
N ILE A 315 16.74 1.73 -12.43
CA ILE A 315 16.69 1.67 -10.95
C ILE A 315 15.64 0.65 -10.48
N PRO A 316 15.77 0.11 -9.27
CA PRO A 316 14.78 -0.82 -8.72
C PRO A 316 13.47 -0.12 -8.38
N ARG A 317 12.36 -0.88 -8.44
CA ARG A 317 11.01 -0.53 -8.01
C ARG A 317 10.39 -1.71 -7.29
N SER A 318 9.76 -1.48 -6.15
CA SER A 318 8.96 -2.48 -5.44
C SER A 318 7.47 -2.30 -5.74
N PRO A 319 6.87 -3.09 -6.67
CA PRO A 319 5.45 -2.93 -7.06
C PRO A 319 4.46 -3.25 -5.94
N GLU A 320 4.89 -4.08 -4.98
CA GLU A 320 4.18 -4.36 -3.73
C GLU A 320 4.97 -3.75 -2.57
N PRO A 321 4.90 -2.41 -2.37
CA PRO A 321 5.74 -1.74 -1.39
C PRO A 321 5.37 -2.18 0.03
N ILE A 322 6.39 -2.32 0.88
CA ILE A 322 6.19 -2.49 2.31
C ILE A 322 5.57 -1.20 2.85
N LEU A 323 4.32 -1.28 3.33
CA LEU A 323 3.49 -0.14 3.70
C LEU A 323 3.92 0.50 5.03
N SER A 324 5.20 0.84 5.14
CA SER A 324 5.74 1.69 6.20
C SER A 324 6.38 2.95 5.61
N TYR A 325 6.29 4.06 6.32
CA TYR A 325 6.92 5.32 5.89
C TYR A 325 8.43 5.14 5.69
N ALA A 326 9.07 4.35 6.57
CA ALA A 326 10.51 4.07 6.48
C ALA A 326 10.89 3.35 5.17
N LYS A 327 10.09 2.38 4.73
CA LYS A 327 10.37 1.60 3.50
C LYS A 327 9.90 2.29 2.23
N CYS A 328 8.89 3.16 2.31
CA CYS A 328 8.43 3.91 1.15
C CYS A 328 9.26 5.17 0.88
N THR A 329 9.97 5.73 1.86
CA THR A 329 10.87 6.89 1.67
C THR A 329 11.93 6.65 0.59
N PRO A 330 12.68 5.52 0.58
CA PRO A 330 13.66 5.22 -0.46
C PRO A 330 13.09 5.17 -1.87
N LEU A 331 11.84 4.73 -2.05
CA LEU A 331 11.21 4.68 -3.38
C LEU A 331 11.11 6.07 -4.00
N LEU A 332 10.70 7.05 -3.21
CA LEU A 332 10.60 8.46 -3.64
C LEU A 332 11.97 9.08 -3.84
N THR A 333 12.89 8.84 -2.91
CA THR A 333 14.24 9.41 -2.94
C THR A 333 15.03 8.92 -4.13
N ASN A 334 15.01 7.62 -4.39
CA ASN A 334 15.73 6.99 -5.50
C ASN A 334 15.19 7.49 -6.87
N LEU A 335 13.87 7.61 -6.99
CA LEU A 335 13.26 8.11 -8.22
C LEU A 335 13.55 9.60 -8.42
N ALA A 336 13.49 10.42 -7.36
CA ALA A 336 13.87 11.83 -7.43
C ALA A 336 15.32 11.99 -7.91
N GLU A 337 16.25 11.24 -7.30
CA GLU A 337 17.66 11.24 -7.67
C GLU A 337 17.90 10.78 -9.11
N ALA A 338 17.18 9.74 -9.54
CA ALA A 338 17.26 9.26 -10.91
C ALA A 338 16.80 10.33 -11.90
N ILE A 339 15.69 11.04 -11.64
CA ILE A 339 15.19 12.12 -12.50
C ILE A 339 16.17 13.31 -12.52
N GLU A 340 16.69 13.71 -11.35
CA GLU A 340 17.66 14.82 -11.20
C GLU A 340 18.93 14.60 -12.04
N LYS A 341 19.43 13.35 -12.06
CA LYS A 341 20.68 12.96 -12.73
C LYS A 341 20.49 12.47 -14.18
N ALA A 342 19.27 12.18 -14.59
CA ALA A 342 19.00 11.57 -15.89
C ALA A 342 19.49 12.42 -17.05
N LYS A 343 20.05 11.75 -18.04
CA LYS A 343 20.29 12.32 -19.38
C LYS A 343 19.06 12.07 -20.24
N LYS A 344 18.68 13.05 -21.04
CA LYS A 344 17.66 12.87 -22.07
C LYS A 344 18.21 11.93 -23.14
N VAL A 345 17.68 10.71 -23.24
CA VAL A 345 18.18 9.65 -24.14
C VAL A 345 17.07 8.91 -24.89
N GLY A 346 15.82 9.02 -24.41
CA GLY A 346 14.65 8.36 -24.96
C GLY A 346 13.75 9.24 -25.81
#